data_acd7b86208859f161b3c117429873298
#
_entry.id   acd7b86208859f161b3c117429873298
#
_cell.length_a   1.000
_cell.length_b   1.000
_cell.length_c   1.000
_cell.angle_alpha   90.00
_cell.angle_beta   90.00
_cell.angle_gamma   90.00
#
_symmetry.space_group_name_H-M   'P 1'
#
loop_
_entity.id
_entity.type
_entity.pdbx_description
1 polymer ?
#
loop_
_entity_poly.entity_id
_entity_poly.type
_entity_poly.pdbx_seq_one_letter_code
_entity_poly.pdbx_strand_id
1 'polypeptide(L)'
;MKLKKSSEAIIKTFKSNGFVLSEPDVLLDSEYIIERSGEKFRSSMLTFESKDGKTMCLRPDLTVASCIKFLQKKTSSKIYYSGQAYRRSSNKESNFINDQLGIEILGSKNKIQDDFKIISTIISSTKKIKSKKIQIKVGDISLFKSLINALDMPERWKLRLIRHFWRPNYFEELLKRLEKNTDIDSVTFDTDKERFYEMKKWIKTK
;
A
#
# COMPACT_ATOMS: atom_id res chain seq x y z
N MET A 1 -28.96 7.23 6.24
CA MET A 1 -29.22 8.57 5.66
C MET A 1 -28.12 9.61 5.90
N LYS A 2 -27.47 9.70 7.09
CA LYS A 2 -26.35 10.65 7.33
C LYS A 2 -25.08 10.38 6.51
N LEU A 3 -24.67 9.13 6.37
CA LEU A 3 -23.48 8.73 5.59
C LEU A 3 -23.59 9.13 4.11
N LYS A 4 -24.77 8.97 3.51
CA LYS A 4 -25.02 9.31 2.10
C LYS A 4 -24.86 10.82 1.83
N LYS A 5 -25.40 11.68 2.71
CA LYS A 5 -25.24 13.15 2.61
C LYS A 5 -23.78 13.61 2.79
N SER A 6 -23.04 12.96 3.69
CA SER A 6 -21.62 13.25 3.89
C SER A 6 -20.77 12.89 2.66
N SER A 7 -21.02 11.73 2.04
CA SER A 7 -20.34 11.30 0.82
C SER A 7 -20.61 12.25 -0.35
N GLU A 8 -21.85 12.72 -0.51
CA GLU A 8 -22.21 13.70 -1.55
C GLU A 8 -21.45 15.03 -1.39
N ALA A 9 -21.30 15.53 -0.16
CA ALA A 9 -20.54 16.75 0.11
C ALA A 9 -19.05 16.59 -0.21
N ILE A 10 -18.47 15.43 0.08
CA ILE A 10 -17.09 15.08 -0.28
C ILE A 10 -16.95 15.03 -1.80
N ILE A 11 -17.82 14.29 -2.49
CA ILE A 11 -17.79 14.15 -3.95
C ILE A 11 -17.90 15.51 -4.64
N LYS A 12 -18.78 16.40 -4.13
CA LYS A 12 -18.88 17.77 -4.66
C LYS A 12 -17.55 18.52 -4.56
N THR A 13 -16.82 18.33 -3.45
CA THR A 13 -15.49 18.93 -3.28
C THR A 13 -14.47 18.34 -4.25
N PHE A 14 -14.50 17.04 -4.49
CA PHE A 14 -13.61 16.38 -5.46
C PHE A 14 -13.84 16.93 -6.86
N LYS A 15 -15.12 16.98 -7.30
CA LYS A 15 -15.50 17.55 -8.60
C LYS A 15 -15.05 19.01 -8.76
N SER A 16 -15.28 19.86 -7.75
CA SER A 16 -14.87 21.28 -7.80
C SER A 16 -13.35 21.47 -7.79
N ASN A 17 -12.57 20.45 -7.42
CA ASN A 17 -11.12 20.44 -7.48
C ASN A 17 -10.55 19.79 -8.77
N GLY A 18 -11.43 19.48 -9.75
CA GLY A 18 -11.03 18.97 -11.05
C GLY A 18 -10.83 17.46 -11.12
N PHE A 19 -11.33 16.70 -10.12
CA PHE A 19 -11.32 15.24 -10.18
C PHE A 19 -12.54 14.72 -10.94
N VAL A 20 -12.33 13.75 -11.82
CA VAL A 20 -13.35 13.11 -12.66
C VAL A 20 -13.69 11.75 -12.10
N LEU A 21 -14.96 11.33 -12.20
CA LEU A 21 -15.39 10.01 -11.72
C LEU A 21 -14.68 8.91 -12.53
N SER A 22 -14.09 7.98 -11.81
CA SER A 22 -13.62 6.70 -12.33
C SER A 22 -14.43 5.58 -11.70
N GLU A 23 -14.88 4.66 -12.52
CA GLU A 23 -15.60 3.45 -12.11
C GLU A 23 -14.71 2.24 -12.42
N PRO A 24 -13.78 1.89 -11.52
CA PRO A 24 -12.89 0.75 -11.73
C PRO A 24 -13.68 -0.56 -11.69
N ASP A 25 -13.19 -1.54 -12.43
CA ASP A 25 -13.83 -2.84 -12.54
C ASP A 25 -13.92 -3.56 -11.19
N VAL A 26 -14.99 -4.32 -11.01
CA VAL A 26 -15.24 -5.08 -9.76
C VAL A 26 -14.44 -6.38 -9.76
N LEU A 27 -14.32 -7.00 -10.93
CA LEU A 27 -13.59 -8.25 -11.14
C LEU A 27 -12.23 -7.94 -11.71
N LEU A 28 -11.19 -8.47 -11.06
CA LEU A 28 -9.81 -8.27 -11.46
C LEU A 28 -9.08 -9.60 -11.52
N ASP A 29 -8.05 -9.67 -12.33
CA ASP A 29 -7.08 -10.75 -12.25
C ASP A 29 -6.33 -10.65 -10.92
N SER A 30 -6.30 -11.75 -10.17
CA SER A 30 -5.72 -11.78 -8.83
C SER A 30 -4.21 -11.57 -8.84
N GLU A 31 -3.52 -11.92 -9.93
CA GLU A 31 -2.08 -11.77 -10.04
C GLU A 31 -1.64 -10.31 -9.97
N TYR A 32 -2.36 -9.39 -10.63
CA TYR A 32 -2.06 -7.96 -10.55
C TYR A 32 -2.10 -7.42 -9.12
N ILE A 33 -3.05 -7.93 -8.33
CA ILE A 33 -3.18 -7.51 -6.93
C ILE A 33 -2.04 -8.08 -6.07
N ILE A 34 -1.71 -9.36 -6.28
CA ILE A 34 -0.67 -10.06 -5.52
C ILE A 34 0.71 -9.48 -5.83
N GLU A 35 1.00 -9.28 -7.10
CA GLU A 35 2.26 -8.68 -7.56
C GLU A 35 2.50 -7.32 -6.92
N ARG A 36 1.47 -6.48 -6.82
CA ARG A 36 1.56 -5.15 -6.23
C ARG A 36 1.55 -5.15 -4.70
N SER A 37 0.69 -5.96 -4.08
CA SER A 37 0.41 -5.94 -2.64
C SER A 37 1.15 -7.02 -1.85
N GLY A 38 1.76 -7.97 -2.55
CA GLY A 38 2.50 -9.09 -1.99
C GLY A 38 1.62 -10.28 -1.61
N GLU A 39 2.26 -11.44 -1.49
CA GLU A 39 1.61 -12.74 -1.24
C GLU A 39 0.77 -12.76 0.04
N LYS A 40 1.21 -12.02 1.08
CA LYS A 40 0.44 -11.91 2.33
C LYS A 40 -0.96 -11.33 2.13
N PHE A 41 -1.16 -10.54 1.09
CA PHE A 41 -2.45 -9.94 0.78
C PHE A 41 -3.44 -10.96 0.21
N ARG A 42 -2.96 -12.04 -0.40
CA ARG A 42 -3.76 -13.13 -0.97
C ARG A 42 -4.80 -13.67 0.03
N SER A 43 -4.42 -13.86 1.29
CA SER A 43 -5.33 -14.40 2.32
C SER A 43 -6.54 -13.51 2.62
N SER A 44 -6.46 -12.22 2.31
CA SER A 44 -7.55 -11.26 2.50
C SER A 44 -8.45 -11.12 1.27
N MET A 45 -8.07 -11.70 0.12
CA MET A 45 -8.82 -11.58 -1.13
C MET A 45 -9.98 -12.59 -1.19
N LEU A 46 -11.03 -12.20 -1.88
CA LEU A 46 -12.13 -13.09 -2.29
C LEU A 46 -11.87 -13.51 -3.73
N THR A 47 -11.37 -14.71 -3.92
CA THR A 47 -10.95 -15.27 -5.20
C THR A 47 -11.88 -16.35 -5.72
N PHE A 48 -11.93 -16.52 -7.03
CA PHE A 48 -12.64 -17.59 -7.73
C PHE A 48 -11.93 -17.89 -9.05
N GLU A 49 -12.21 -19.04 -9.64
CA GLU A 49 -11.69 -19.42 -10.94
C GLU A 49 -12.66 -19.03 -12.05
N SER A 50 -12.15 -18.42 -13.11
CA SER A 50 -12.89 -18.15 -14.34
C SER A 50 -12.95 -19.42 -15.20
N LYS A 51 -13.83 -19.43 -16.22
CA LYS A 51 -13.99 -20.58 -17.14
C LYS A 51 -12.73 -20.96 -17.89
N ASP A 52 -11.84 -20.02 -18.10
CA ASP A 52 -10.54 -20.16 -18.79
C ASP A 52 -9.40 -20.51 -17.80
N GLY A 53 -9.72 -20.88 -16.56
CA GLY A 53 -8.74 -21.33 -15.57
C GLY A 53 -7.92 -20.23 -14.91
N LYS A 54 -8.26 -18.95 -15.13
CA LYS A 54 -7.60 -17.84 -14.46
C LYS A 54 -8.18 -17.60 -13.08
N THR A 55 -7.32 -17.30 -12.12
CA THR A 55 -7.76 -16.91 -10.79
C THR A 55 -8.13 -15.43 -10.78
N MET A 56 -9.42 -15.17 -10.66
CA MET A 56 -10.00 -13.83 -10.55
C MET A 56 -10.27 -13.49 -9.09
N CYS A 57 -10.42 -12.19 -8.79
CA CYS A 57 -10.84 -11.73 -7.47
C CYS A 57 -11.85 -10.59 -7.57
N LEU A 58 -12.66 -10.45 -6.53
CA LEU A 58 -13.37 -9.20 -6.28
C LEU A 58 -12.35 -8.14 -5.86
N ARG A 59 -12.42 -6.94 -6.43
CA ARG A 59 -11.46 -5.86 -6.11
C ARG A 59 -11.34 -5.64 -4.60
N PRO A 60 -10.16 -5.82 -4.02
CA PRO A 60 -9.98 -5.67 -2.58
C PRO A 60 -9.77 -4.20 -2.16
N ASP A 61 -9.48 -3.33 -3.10
CA ASP A 61 -9.49 -1.86 -2.97
C ASP A 61 -9.75 -1.20 -4.33
N LEU A 62 -10.03 0.09 -4.29
CA LEU A 62 -10.33 0.85 -5.49
C LEU A 62 -9.09 1.56 -6.06
N THR A 63 -8.02 1.71 -5.31
CA THR A 63 -6.77 2.34 -5.77
C THR A 63 -6.10 1.51 -6.85
N VAL A 64 -5.82 0.23 -6.57
CA VAL A 64 -5.18 -0.67 -7.55
C VAL A 64 -6.08 -0.87 -8.75
N ALA A 65 -7.39 -1.07 -8.54
CA ALA A 65 -8.36 -1.21 -9.62
C ALA A 65 -8.40 0.03 -10.53
N SER A 66 -8.31 1.23 -9.96
CA SER A 66 -8.23 2.49 -10.72
C SER A 66 -6.92 2.63 -11.49
N CYS A 67 -5.80 2.20 -10.92
CA CYS A 67 -4.50 2.16 -11.59
C CYS A 67 -4.52 1.22 -12.81
N ILE A 68 -5.08 0.02 -12.67
CA ILE A 68 -5.23 -0.94 -13.78
C ILE A 68 -6.05 -0.31 -14.90
N LYS A 69 -7.20 0.27 -14.57
CA LYS A 69 -8.07 0.93 -15.56
C LYS A 69 -7.37 2.10 -16.25
N PHE A 70 -6.60 2.89 -15.52
CA PHE A 70 -5.82 3.99 -16.09
C PHE A 70 -4.79 3.48 -17.11
N LEU A 71 -4.04 2.43 -16.78
CA LEU A 71 -3.04 1.85 -17.66
C LEU A 71 -3.65 1.27 -18.95
N GLN A 72 -4.82 0.66 -18.83
CA GLN A 72 -5.52 0.06 -19.98
C GLN A 72 -6.16 1.10 -20.92
N LYS A 73 -6.78 2.14 -20.37
CA LYS A 73 -7.63 3.07 -21.13
C LYS A 73 -7.08 4.48 -21.26
N LYS A 74 -5.91 4.78 -20.66
CA LYS A 74 -5.32 6.13 -20.61
C LYS A 74 -6.37 7.20 -20.25
N THR A 75 -7.16 6.93 -19.21
CA THR A 75 -8.22 7.82 -18.71
C THR A 75 -7.65 9.10 -18.10
N SER A 76 -8.48 9.98 -17.54
CA SER A 76 -8.01 11.18 -16.84
C SER A 76 -7.03 10.84 -15.72
N SER A 77 -5.97 11.65 -15.58
CA SER A 77 -4.97 11.49 -14.52
C SER A 77 -5.48 11.91 -13.14
N LYS A 78 -6.50 12.79 -13.07
CA LYS A 78 -7.13 13.25 -11.81
C LYS A 78 -8.49 12.62 -11.69
N ILE A 79 -8.58 11.57 -10.86
CA ILE A 79 -9.80 10.79 -10.71
C ILE A 79 -10.26 10.75 -9.25
N TYR A 80 -11.57 10.60 -9.06
CA TYR A 80 -12.14 10.13 -7.81
C TYR A 80 -12.95 8.87 -8.05
N TYR A 81 -13.06 8.05 -7.03
CA TYR A 81 -13.91 6.87 -7.04
C TYR A 81 -14.79 6.84 -5.79
N SER A 82 -15.94 6.18 -5.91
CA SER A 82 -16.85 5.86 -4.83
C SER A 82 -17.42 4.48 -5.09
N GLY A 83 -17.18 3.53 -4.19
CA GLY A 83 -17.65 2.18 -4.42
C GLY A 83 -17.26 1.24 -3.31
N GLN A 84 -17.54 -0.04 -3.51
CA GLN A 84 -17.29 -1.10 -2.56
C GLN A 84 -15.98 -1.83 -2.84
N ALA A 85 -15.22 -2.08 -1.79
CA ALA A 85 -14.08 -2.98 -1.75
C ALA A 85 -14.45 -4.24 -0.99
N TYR A 86 -13.90 -5.37 -1.40
CA TYR A 86 -14.27 -6.70 -0.91
C TYR A 86 -13.06 -7.38 -0.30
N ARG A 87 -13.02 -7.49 1.03
CA ARG A 87 -11.90 -8.12 1.77
C ARG A 87 -12.40 -9.04 2.84
N ARG A 88 -11.69 -10.15 3.04
CA ARG A 88 -11.80 -10.92 4.27
C ARG A 88 -11.20 -10.11 5.42
N SER A 89 -11.93 -9.98 6.50
CA SER A 89 -11.37 -9.39 7.71
C SER A 89 -10.80 -10.47 8.62
N SER A 90 -9.76 -10.11 9.37
CA SER A 90 -9.22 -10.96 10.43
C SER A 90 -10.16 -11.09 11.64
N ASN A 91 -11.10 -10.16 11.81
CA ASN A 91 -12.08 -10.19 12.90
C ASN A 91 -13.35 -10.88 12.45
N LYS A 92 -13.84 -11.85 13.24
CA LYS A 92 -15.02 -12.68 12.94
C LYS A 92 -16.33 -11.91 12.72
N GLU A 93 -16.40 -10.64 13.16
CA GLU A 93 -17.62 -9.81 13.09
C GLU A 93 -17.60 -8.76 11.96
N SER A 94 -16.55 -8.70 11.15
CA SER A 94 -16.43 -7.64 10.16
C SER A 94 -17.02 -8.01 8.81
N ASN A 95 -17.77 -7.08 8.25
CA ASN A 95 -18.31 -7.19 6.91
C ASN A 95 -17.20 -7.36 5.88
N PHE A 96 -17.41 -8.27 4.92
CA PHE A 96 -16.53 -8.43 3.76
C PHE A 96 -16.55 -7.22 2.82
N ILE A 97 -17.53 -6.33 2.98
CA ILE A 97 -17.79 -5.20 2.11
C ILE A 97 -17.45 -3.91 2.86
N ASN A 98 -16.57 -3.11 2.26
CA ASN A 98 -16.16 -1.82 2.79
C ASN A 98 -16.43 -0.74 1.75
N ASP A 99 -17.23 0.27 2.10
CA ASP A 99 -17.41 1.44 1.25
C ASP A 99 -16.13 2.29 1.24
N GLN A 100 -15.63 2.57 0.05
CA GLN A 100 -14.44 3.40 -0.17
C GLN A 100 -14.78 4.62 -1.03
N LEU A 101 -14.21 5.74 -0.65
CA LEU A 101 -14.25 7.00 -1.38
C LEU A 101 -12.84 7.57 -1.40
N GLY A 102 -12.31 7.86 -2.56
CA GLY A 102 -10.93 8.33 -2.68
C GLY A 102 -10.68 9.17 -3.92
N ILE A 103 -9.51 9.78 -3.95
CA ILE A 103 -8.98 10.55 -5.10
C ILE A 103 -7.57 10.06 -5.42
N GLU A 104 -7.25 10.03 -6.71
CA GLU A 104 -5.93 9.66 -7.21
C GLU A 104 -5.48 10.66 -8.28
N ILE A 105 -4.17 10.91 -8.33
CA ILE A 105 -3.51 11.60 -9.43
C ILE A 105 -2.50 10.62 -10.04
N LEU A 106 -2.77 10.17 -11.24
CA LEU A 106 -2.01 9.11 -11.91
C LEU A 106 -1.20 9.68 -13.08
N GLY A 107 0.03 9.20 -13.26
CA GLY A 107 0.89 9.56 -14.40
C GLY A 107 1.45 10.98 -14.38
N SER A 108 1.34 11.71 -13.29
CA SER A 108 1.89 13.05 -13.17
C SER A 108 3.41 13.03 -12.93
N LYS A 109 4.07 14.10 -13.36
CA LYS A 109 5.52 14.33 -13.17
C LYS A 109 5.84 15.22 -11.95
N ASN A 110 4.85 15.95 -11.43
CA ASN A 110 5.06 16.90 -10.33
C ASN A 110 4.50 16.39 -9.00
N LYS A 111 5.23 15.46 -8.38
CA LYS A 111 4.80 14.79 -7.15
C LYS A 111 4.46 15.74 -6.01
N ILE A 112 5.27 16.76 -5.77
CA ILE A 112 5.09 17.70 -4.64
C ILE A 112 3.78 18.47 -4.76
N GLN A 113 3.48 18.99 -5.95
CA GLN A 113 2.23 19.72 -6.19
C GLN A 113 1.01 18.79 -6.12
N ASP A 114 1.16 17.57 -6.61
CA ASP A 114 0.08 16.59 -6.58
C ASP A 114 -0.22 16.10 -5.16
N ASP A 115 0.80 15.83 -4.36
CA ASP A 115 0.63 15.48 -2.95
C ASP A 115 -0.05 16.62 -2.18
N PHE A 116 0.40 17.87 -2.40
CA PHE A 116 -0.26 19.04 -1.82
C PHE A 116 -1.73 19.17 -2.26
N LYS A 117 -2.00 18.94 -3.56
CA LYS A 117 -3.36 18.99 -4.11
C LYS A 117 -4.26 17.93 -3.48
N ILE A 118 -3.78 16.69 -3.34
CA ILE A 118 -4.52 15.60 -2.70
C ILE A 118 -4.80 15.96 -1.23
N ILE A 119 -3.77 16.29 -0.45
CA ILE A 119 -3.91 16.61 0.97
C ILE A 119 -4.87 17.78 1.18
N SER A 120 -4.72 18.89 0.45
CA SER A 120 -5.57 20.05 0.57
C SER A 120 -7.03 19.76 0.19
N THR A 121 -7.25 18.92 -0.84
CA THR A 121 -8.59 18.49 -1.26
C THR A 121 -9.26 17.64 -0.19
N ILE A 122 -8.54 16.69 0.41
CA ILE A 122 -9.05 15.83 1.50
C ILE A 122 -9.39 16.69 2.73
N ILE A 123 -8.51 17.60 3.15
CA ILE A 123 -8.76 18.51 4.27
C ILE A 123 -10.02 19.36 4.02
N SER A 124 -10.16 19.92 2.82
CA SER A 124 -11.30 20.73 2.44
C SER A 124 -12.61 19.95 2.44
N SER A 125 -12.56 18.69 2.00
CA SER A 125 -13.74 17.81 1.99
C SER A 125 -14.17 17.41 3.40
N THR A 126 -13.22 17.09 4.28
CA THR A 126 -13.51 16.68 5.66
C THR A 126 -14.07 17.81 6.51
N LYS A 127 -13.64 19.05 6.29
CA LYS A 127 -14.23 20.23 6.96
C LYS A 127 -15.74 20.38 6.70
N LYS A 128 -16.22 19.92 5.54
CA LYS A 128 -17.65 20.00 5.18
C LYS A 128 -18.54 18.98 5.90
N ILE A 129 -17.97 17.91 6.44
CA ILE A 129 -18.73 16.87 7.16
C ILE A 129 -18.89 17.14 8.67
N LYS A 130 -18.58 18.34 9.15
CA LYS A 130 -18.68 18.72 10.56
C LYS A 130 -17.94 17.78 11.52
N SER A 131 -16.82 17.21 11.09
CA SER A 131 -15.94 16.45 11.98
C SER A 131 -15.34 17.38 13.04
N LYS A 132 -15.48 17.00 14.32
CA LYS A 132 -15.15 17.90 15.44
C LYS A 132 -13.63 18.12 15.61
N LYS A 133 -12.80 17.15 15.24
CA LYS A 133 -11.32 17.26 15.28
C LYS A 133 -10.74 16.42 14.15
N ILE A 134 -9.91 17.02 13.32
CA ILE A 134 -9.15 16.33 12.27
C ILE A 134 -7.69 16.39 12.68
N GLN A 135 -7.07 15.24 12.87
CA GLN A 135 -5.64 15.11 13.06
C GLN A 135 -5.03 14.62 11.76
N ILE A 136 -4.05 15.37 11.25
CA ILE A 136 -3.29 15.00 10.06
C ILE A 136 -1.93 14.50 10.50
N LYS A 137 -1.58 13.27 10.12
CA LYS A 137 -0.25 12.69 10.32
C LYS A 137 0.40 12.52 8.95
N VAL A 138 1.54 13.16 8.76
CA VAL A 138 2.33 13.03 7.53
C VAL A 138 3.59 12.25 7.86
N GLY A 139 3.83 11.19 7.10
CA GLY A 139 5.06 10.40 7.19
C GLY A 139 5.85 10.55 5.88
N ASP A 140 7.16 10.72 6.00
CA ASP A 140 8.05 10.75 4.86
C ASP A 140 9.13 9.68 4.99
N ILE A 141 9.02 8.67 4.14
CA ILE A 141 9.98 7.55 4.09
C ILE A 141 11.37 8.01 3.61
N SER A 142 11.47 9.15 2.91
CA SER A 142 12.75 9.65 2.43
C SER A 142 13.66 10.07 3.58
N LEU A 143 13.09 10.63 4.65
CA LEU A 143 13.81 10.97 5.87
C LEU A 143 14.46 9.72 6.50
N PHE A 144 13.68 8.63 6.62
CA PHE A 144 14.19 7.36 7.12
C PHE A 144 15.30 6.80 6.23
N LYS A 145 15.10 6.80 4.90
CA LYS A 145 16.13 6.36 3.95
C LYS A 145 17.40 7.18 4.03
N SER A 146 17.28 8.49 4.15
CA SER A 146 18.45 9.39 4.30
C SER A 146 19.21 9.10 5.59
N LEU A 147 18.50 8.86 6.71
CA LEU A 147 19.12 8.45 7.96
C LEU A 147 19.89 7.14 7.81
N ILE A 148 19.24 6.09 7.27
CA ILE A 148 19.89 4.79 7.09
C ILE A 148 21.11 4.88 6.15
N ASN A 149 21.04 5.68 5.08
CA ASN A 149 22.15 5.85 4.15
C ASN A 149 23.33 6.60 4.76
N ALA A 150 23.08 7.50 5.73
CA ALA A 150 24.11 8.23 6.44
C ALA A 150 24.84 7.39 7.51
N LEU A 151 24.30 6.23 7.90
CA LEU A 151 24.94 5.35 8.88
C LEU A 151 26.08 4.56 8.24
N ASP A 152 27.18 4.43 9.00
CA ASP A 152 28.31 3.56 8.62
C ASP A 152 27.96 2.10 8.92
N MET A 153 27.43 1.41 7.93
CA MET A 153 27.06 0.00 8.02
C MET A 153 27.10 -0.63 6.61
N PRO A 154 27.28 -1.96 6.52
CA PRO A 154 27.26 -2.68 5.24
C PRO A 154 25.95 -2.45 4.47
N GLU A 155 26.05 -2.28 3.15
CA GLU A 155 24.92 -1.96 2.27
C GLU A 155 23.77 -2.98 2.37
N ARG A 156 24.11 -4.26 2.53
CA ARG A 156 23.13 -5.35 2.76
C ARG A 156 22.21 -5.08 3.94
N TRP A 157 22.72 -4.45 5.01
CA TRP A 157 21.93 -4.11 6.19
C TRP A 157 21.07 -2.88 5.95
N LYS A 158 21.57 -1.86 5.25
CA LYS A 158 20.78 -0.70 4.83
C LYS A 158 19.56 -1.15 4.03
N LEU A 159 19.76 -1.96 3.00
CA LEU A 159 18.68 -2.51 2.18
C LEU A 159 17.70 -3.35 2.99
N ARG A 160 18.18 -4.14 3.95
CA ARG A 160 17.34 -4.96 4.80
C ARG A 160 16.48 -4.12 5.74
N LEU A 161 17.03 -3.10 6.37
CA LEU A 161 16.31 -2.16 7.22
C LEU A 161 15.25 -1.41 6.42
N ILE A 162 15.59 -0.88 5.25
CA ILE A 162 14.66 -0.19 4.36
C ILE A 162 13.51 -1.11 3.93
N ARG A 163 13.82 -2.36 3.59
CA ARG A 163 12.81 -3.35 3.16
C ARG A 163 11.82 -3.69 4.27
N HIS A 164 12.27 -3.74 5.52
CA HIS A 164 11.47 -4.25 6.64
C HIS A 164 10.97 -3.16 7.60
N PHE A 165 11.20 -1.91 7.30
CA PHE A 165 10.75 -0.76 8.11
C PHE A 165 9.26 -0.81 8.49
N TRP A 166 8.42 -1.30 7.61
CA TRP A 166 6.98 -1.41 7.81
C TRP A 166 6.54 -2.63 8.66
N ARG A 167 7.48 -3.44 9.17
CA ARG A 167 7.25 -4.59 10.06
C ARG A 167 7.83 -4.29 11.45
N PRO A 168 7.10 -3.61 12.34
CA PRO A 168 7.68 -3.07 13.58
C PRO A 168 8.44 -4.10 14.41
N ASN A 169 7.85 -5.26 14.70
CA ASN A 169 8.47 -6.30 15.52
C ASN A 169 9.76 -6.84 14.88
N TYR A 170 9.71 -7.14 13.58
CA TYR A 170 10.89 -7.66 12.88
C TYR A 170 11.97 -6.59 12.71
N PHE A 171 11.57 -5.34 12.50
CA PHE A 171 12.49 -4.21 12.42
C PHE A 171 13.22 -4.00 13.74
N GLU A 172 12.51 -4.08 14.86
CA GLU A 172 13.11 -4.00 16.20
C GLU A 172 14.11 -5.14 16.44
N GLU A 173 13.80 -6.36 16.04
CA GLU A 173 14.74 -7.48 16.10
C GLU A 173 16.00 -7.24 15.25
N LEU A 174 15.86 -6.66 14.06
CA LEU A 174 17.02 -6.28 13.24
C LEU A 174 17.89 -5.25 13.92
N LEU A 175 17.30 -4.23 14.56
CA LEU A 175 18.06 -3.22 15.31
C LEU A 175 18.80 -3.85 16.50
N LYS A 176 18.16 -4.74 17.26
CA LYS A 176 18.80 -5.47 18.37
C LYS A 176 19.99 -6.33 17.91
N ARG A 177 19.91 -6.92 16.73
CA ARG A 177 21.02 -7.69 16.14
C ARG A 177 22.18 -6.77 15.73
N LEU A 178 21.89 -5.62 15.16
CA LEU A 178 22.89 -4.61 14.83
C LEU A 178 23.61 -4.07 16.07
N GLU A 179 22.83 -3.76 17.13
CA GLU A 179 23.38 -3.27 18.41
C GLU A 179 24.34 -4.28 19.06
N LYS A 180 24.04 -5.56 18.98
CA LYS A 180 24.87 -6.63 19.56
C LYS A 180 26.09 -7.00 18.73
N ASN A 181 26.33 -6.37 17.58
CA ASN A 181 27.36 -6.74 16.61
C ASN A 181 27.40 -8.24 16.26
N THR A 182 26.29 -8.94 16.49
CA THR A 182 26.18 -10.35 16.18
C THR A 182 25.83 -10.50 14.69
N ASP A 183 26.74 -11.07 13.92
CA ASP A 183 26.54 -11.59 12.55
C ASP A 183 26.92 -10.74 11.35
N ILE A 184 27.55 -9.60 11.52
CA ILE A 184 27.61 -8.75 10.34
C ILE A 184 28.83 -9.02 9.48
N ASP A 185 29.96 -9.31 10.12
CA ASP A 185 31.24 -9.38 9.41
C ASP A 185 32.01 -10.69 9.59
N SER A 186 31.52 -11.63 10.38
CA SER A 186 32.26 -12.85 10.72
C SER A 186 31.92 -14.08 9.89
N VAL A 187 30.91 -14.02 9.01
CA VAL A 187 30.59 -15.16 8.15
C VAL A 187 31.33 -15.01 6.84
N THR A 188 32.60 -15.33 6.82
CA THR A 188 33.35 -15.63 5.61
C THR A 188 32.92 -17.02 5.16
N PHE A 189 32.28 -17.10 4.01
CA PHE A 189 31.98 -18.38 3.39
C PHE A 189 33.11 -18.78 2.45
N ASP A 190 33.77 -19.86 2.75
CA ASP A 190 34.85 -20.36 1.91
C ASP A 190 34.35 -20.98 0.60
N THR A 191 33.09 -21.42 0.56
CA THR A 191 32.49 -22.06 -0.62
C THR A 191 31.02 -21.65 -0.85
N ASP A 192 30.57 -21.74 -2.10
CA ASP A 192 29.15 -21.52 -2.45
C ASP A 192 28.21 -22.54 -1.79
N LYS A 193 28.72 -23.73 -1.42
CA LYS A 193 27.96 -24.76 -0.69
C LYS A 193 27.65 -24.32 0.74
N GLU A 194 28.58 -23.69 1.43
CA GLU A 194 28.41 -23.18 2.79
C GLU A 194 27.45 -22.01 2.79
N ARG A 195 27.58 -21.09 1.83
CA ARG A 195 26.59 -20.02 1.61
C ARG A 195 25.17 -20.55 1.44
N PHE A 196 25.02 -21.59 0.64
CA PHE A 196 23.73 -22.21 0.36
C PHE A 196 23.16 -22.93 1.59
N TYR A 197 24.01 -23.58 2.37
CA TYR A 197 23.64 -24.25 3.61
C TYR A 197 23.19 -23.24 4.68
N GLU A 198 23.94 -22.21 4.91
CA GLU A 198 23.60 -21.14 5.84
C GLU A 198 22.33 -20.37 5.41
N MET A 199 22.15 -20.14 4.13
CA MET A 199 20.92 -19.56 3.59
C MET A 199 19.69 -20.45 3.83
N LYS A 200 19.83 -21.77 3.67
CA LYS A 200 18.77 -22.75 3.99
C LYS A 200 18.46 -22.80 5.49
N LYS A 201 19.48 -22.78 6.34
CA LYS A 201 19.32 -22.74 7.79
C LYS A 201 18.59 -21.47 8.22
N TRP A 202 18.98 -20.34 7.64
CA TRP A 202 18.36 -19.06 7.89
C TRP A 202 16.88 -18.97 7.44
N ILE A 203 16.52 -19.62 6.32
CA ILE A 203 15.13 -19.72 5.86
C ILE A 203 14.29 -20.60 6.79
N LYS A 204 14.85 -21.67 7.35
CA LYS A 204 14.13 -22.59 8.25
C LYS A 204 13.91 -22.04 9.65
N THR A 205 14.69 -21.03 10.09
CA THR A 205 14.53 -20.36 11.39
C THR A 205 13.57 -19.16 11.35
N LYS A 206 12.85 -18.99 10.27
CA LYS A 206 11.75 -18.04 10.09
C LYS A 206 10.41 -18.73 10.03
#